data_7c3f901bc3b998dd645147d33bcd82cf
#
_entry.id   7c3f901bc3b998dd645147d33bcd82cf
#
_cell.length_a   1.000
_cell.length_b   1.000
_cell.length_c   1.000
_cell.angle_alpha   90.00
_cell.angle_beta   90.00
_cell.angle_gamma   90.00
#
_symmetry.space_group_name_H-M   'P 1'
#
loop_
_entity.id
_entity.type
_entity.pdbx_description
1 polymer ?
#
loop_
_entity_poly.entity_id
_entity_poly.type
_entity_poly.pdbx_seq_one_letter_code
_entity_poly.pdbx_strand_id
1 'polypeptide(L)'
;VASTTQPTPSTLVLDKLAAIAVDKGVQPVIVCTKGDLAEAEFLRSAYEKSTLPFIRIDYGSGAGLDEVKQWISGRLCAFCGNSGVGKSTLLNALLPDAARETSAISQKLGRGRHTTREVTIFEAFGGRIADTPGFASLEANRAGFIPKENLEHAFPEFGPYLGQCQFTGCSHRTEKGCAVRQALAEGKLSQTRYDSYCAMYDEV
;
A
#
# COMPACT_ATOMS: atom_id res chain seq x y z
N VAL A 1 2.15 3.91 1.04
CA VAL A 1 1.89 5.36 1.14
C VAL A 1 1.62 5.92 -0.24
N ALA A 2 0.53 6.66 -0.40
CA ALA A 2 0.15 7.41 -1.59
C ALA A 2 -0.04 8.89 -1.22
N SER A 3 -0.07 9.78 -2.22
CA SER A 3 -0.41 11.19 -2.03
C SER A 3 -1.73 11.52 -2.70
N THR A 4 -2.47 12.53 -2.18
CA THR A 4 -3.70 13.03 -2.81
C THR A 4 -3.43 13.77 -4.12
N THR A 5 -2.24 14.35 -4.29
CA THR A 5 -1.90 15.25 -5.39
C THR A 5 -0.68 14.78 -6.18
N GLN A 6 0.48 15.40 -5.95
CA GLN A 6 1.73 15.12 -6.65
C GLN A 6 2.66 14.23 -5.82
N PRO A 7 3.11 13.11 -6.38
CA PRO A 7 2.75 12.57 -7.70
C PRO A 7 1.30 12.07 -7.75
N THR A 8 0.69 12.12 -8.94
CA THR A 8 -0.67 11.58 -9.14
C THR A 8 -0.71 10.12 -8.71
N PRO A 9 -1.63 9.72 -7.83
CA PRO A 9 -1.69 8.35 -7.34
C PRO A 9 -2.09 7.39 -8.47
N SER A 10 -1.35 6.29 -8.59
CA SER A 10 -1.69 5.16 -9.45
C SER A 10 -2.25 4.03 -8.60
N THR A 11 -3.53 3.74 -8.74
CA THR A 11 -4.16 2.62 -8.02
C THR A 11 -3.54 1.29 -8.41
N LEU A 12 -3.19 1.08 -9.68
CA LEU A 12 -2.53 -0.15 -10.12
C LEU A 12 -1.21 -0.40 -9.37
N VAL A 13 -0.38 0.63 -9.17
CA VAL A 13 0.88 0.48 -8.42
C VAL A 13 0.61 0.16 -6.95
N LEU A 14 -0.37 0.82 -6.35
CA LEU A 14 -0.77 0.56 -4.96
C LEU A 14 -1.32 -0.85 -4.81
N ASP A 15 -2.16 -1.29 -5.74
CA ASP A 15 -2.79 -2.60 -5.75
C ASP A 15 -1.78 -3.72 -5.96
N LYS A 16 -0.78 -3.52 -6.83
CA LYS A 16 0.35 -4.45 -7.00
C LYS A 16 1.12 -4.62 -5.68
N LEU A 17 1.47 -3.52 -5.02
CA LEU A 17 2.17 -3.59 -3.73
C LEU A 17 1.32 -4.25 -2.65
N ALA A 18 0.03 -3.94 -2.58
CA ALA A 18 -0.89 -4.53 -1.63
C ALA A 18 -1.08 -6.03 -1.88
N ALA A 19 -1.27 -6.44 -3.13
CA ALA A 19 -1.44 -7.83 -3.51
C ALA A 19 -0.19 -8.66 -3.18
N ILE A 20 1.02 -8.13 -3.47
CA ILE A 20 2.28 -8.79 -3.11
C ILE A 20 2.39 -8.93 -1.58
N ALA A 21 2.01 -7.90 -0.82
CA ALA A 21 2.03 -7.98 0.64
C ALA A 21 1.08 -9.08 1.14
N VAL A 22 -0.15 -9.13 0.63
CA VAL A 22 -1.13 -10.17 0.98
C VAL A 22 -0.61 -11.57 0.65
N ASP A 23 -0.07 -11.78 -0.55
CA ASP A 23 0.50 -13.08 -0.98
C ASP A 23 1.65 -13.53 -0.06
N LYS A 24 2.41 -12.59 0.52
CA LYS A 24 3.48 -12.86 1.48
C LYS A 24 3.02 -12.89 2.94
N GLY A 25 1.72 -12.89 3.21
CA GLY A 25 1.17 -12.89 4.57
C GLY A 25 1.41 -11.61 5.36
N VAL A 26 1.69 -10.49 4.66
CA VAL A 26 1.87 -9.16 5.27
C VAL A 26 0.59 -8.36 5.12
N GLN A 27 0.12 -7.74 6.20
CA GLN A 27 -1.07 -6.89 6.19
C GLN A 27 -0.75 -5.53 5.57
N PRO A 28 -1.29 -5.19 4.38
CA PRO A 28 -1.15 -3.84 3.83
C PRO A 28 -2.14 -2.87 4.47
N VAL A 29 -1.69 -1.62 4.64
CA VAL A 29 -2.50 -0.47 5.07
C VAL A 29 -2.26 0.65 4.08
N ILE A 30 -3.31 1.19 3.51
CA ILE A 30 -3.23 2.31 2.56
C ILE A 30 -3.20 3.62 3.35
N VAL A 31 -2.05 4.30 3.32
CA VAL A 31 -1.89 5.61 3.97
C VAL A 31 -1.84 6.70 2.90
N CYS A 32 -2.84 7.56 2.89
CA CYS A 32 -2.97 8.68 1.96
C CYS A 32 -2.50 9.97 2.60
N THR A 33 -1.38 10.51 2.14
CA THR A 33 -0.77 11.74 2.63
C THR A 33 -1.26 12.97 1.85
N LYS A 34 -0.89 14.16 2.32
CA LYS A 34 -1.24 15.45 1.71
C LYS A 34 -2.75 15.71 1.65
N GLY A 35 -3.49 15.13 2.59
CA GLY A 35 -4.93 15.34 2.72
C GLY A 35 -5.31 16.79 3.05
N ASP A 36 -4.36 17.60 3.48
CA ASP A 36 -4.44 19.03 3.68
C ASP A 36 -4.39 19.82 2.37
N LEU A 37 -3.85 19.23 1.29
CA LEU A 37 -3.69 19.90 0.00
C LEU A 37 -4.80 19.59 -1.01
N ALA A 38 -5.40 18.42 -0.93
CA ALA A 38 -6.51 18.03 -1.80
C ALA A 38 -7.33 16.88 -1.21
N GLU A 39 -8.57 16.75 -1.68
CA GLU A 39 -9.43 15.62 -1.29
C GLU A 39 -8.91 14.28 -1.79
N ALA A 40 -9.07 13.28 -0.95
CA ALA A 40 -8.64 11.91 -1.22
C ALA A 40 -9.76 11.03 -1.82
N GLU A 41 -10.84 11.65 -2.34
CA GLU A 41 -12.07 10.94 -2.71
C GLU A 41 -11.84 9.84 -3.74
N PHE A 42 -11.00 10.10 -4.74
CA PHE A 42 -10.65 9.08 -5.74
C PHE A 42 -10.02 7.82 -5.11
N LEU A 43 -9.06 8.02 -4.18
CA LEU A 43 -8.44 6.89 -3.48
C LEU A 43 -9.41 6.28 -2.46
N ARG A 44 -10.17 7.10 -1.75
CA ARG A 44 -11.16 6.62 -0.79
C ARG A 44 -12.17 5.69 -1.48
N SER A 45 -12.79 6.14 -2.57
CA SER A 45 -13.77 5.34 -3.33
C SER A 45 -13.18 4.06 -3.92
N ALA A 46 -11.89 4.07 -4.30
CA ALA A 46 -11.21 2.88 -4.76
C ALA A 46 -11.09 1.80 -3.67
N TYR A 47 -10.86 2.22 -2.39
CA TYR A 47 -10.59 1.29 -1.29
C TYR A 47 -11.75 1.09 -0.31
N GLU A 48 -12.82 1.88 -0.33
CA GLU A 48 -13.96 1.77 0.61
C GLU A 48 -14.65 0.41 0.60
N LYS A 49 -14.63 -0.29 -0.56
CA LYS A 49 -15.19 -1.65 -0.75
C LYS A 49 -14.14 -2.74 -0.65
N SER A 50 -12.90 -2.38 -0.39
CA SER A 50 -11.84 -3.34 -0.10
C SER A 50 -11.81 -3.64 1.41
N THR A 51 -11.20 -4.75 1.79
CA THR A 51 -10.94 -5.06 3.21
C THR A 51 -9.65 -4.40 3.71
N LEU A 52 -8.98 -3.59 2.86
CA LEU A 52 -7.73 -2.93 3.21
C LEU A 52 -8.02 -1.66 4.02
N PRO A 53 -7.39 -1.48 5.19
CA PRO A 53 -7.49 -0.24 5.94
C PRO A 53 -7.01 0.95 5.13
N PHE A 54 -7.75 2.06 5.20
CA PHE A 54 -7.43 3.30 4.51
C PHE A 54 -7.36 4.45 5.51
N ILE A 55 -6.21 5.09 5.62
CA ILE A 55 -5.94 6.20 6.55
C ILE A 55 -5.59 7.44 5.73
N ARG A 56 -6.35 8.53 5.93
CA ARG A 56 -6.01 9.85 5.38
C ARG A 56 -5.21 10.63 6.42
N ILE A 57 -4.07 11.16 6.00
CA ILE A 57 -3.23 12.03 6.82
C ILE A 57 -3.44 13.48 6.42
N ASP A 58 -3.76 14.29 7.39
CA ASP A 58 -3.77 15.74 7.31
C ASP A 58 -2.72 16.28 8.28
N TYR A 59 -1.64 16.85 7.75
CA TYR A 59 -0.54 17.34 8.56
C TYR A 59 -0.87 18.67 9.27
N GLY A 60 -1.87 19.43 8.79
CA GLY A 60 -2.30 20.69 9.39
C GLY A 60 -3.04 20.47 10.71
N SER A 61 -3.93 19.50 10.74
CA SER A 61 -4.72 19.13 11.93
C SER A 61 -4.10 17.99 12.73
N GLY A 62 -3.16 17.23 12.16
CA GLY A 62 -2.63 16.00 12.75
C GLY A 62 -3.55 14.77 12.60
N ALA A 63 -4.68 14.90 11.90
CA ALA A 63 -5.63 13.80 11.72
C ALA A 63 -4.97 12.60 11.01
N GLY A 64 -5.30 11.39 11.46
CA GLY A 64 -4.80 10.13 10.94
C GLY A 64 -3.45 9.68 11.53
N LEU A 65 -2.67 10.56 12.14
CA LEU A 65 -1.36 10.18 12.71
C LEU A 65 -1.50 9.17 13.86
N ASP A 66 -2.47 9.36 14.73
CA ASP A 66 -2.69 8.46 15.87
C ASP A 66 -3.18 7.07 15.40
N GLU A 67 -3.95 7.01 14.33
CA GLU A 67 -4.35 5.75 13.71
C GLU A 67 -3.15 4.99 13.14
N VAL A 68 -2.21 5.68 12.48
CA VAL A 68 -0.96 5.08 12.03
C VAL A 68 -0.13 4.56 13.20
N LYS A 69 -0.02 5.31 14.32
CA LYS A 69 0.67 4.84 15.55
C LYS A 69 0.04 3.56 16.11
N GLN A 70 -1.28 3.46 16.11
CA GLN A 70 -1.99 2.25 16.55
C GLN A 70 -1.67 1.03 15.64
N TRP A 71 -1.55 1.25 14.33
CA TRP A 71 -1.13 0.19 13.41
C TRP A 71 0.31 -0.26 13.63
N ILE A 72 1.21 0.63 14.08
CA ILE A 72 2.61 0.30 14.38
C ILE A 72 2.71 -0.50 15.69
N SER A 73 1.83 -0.23 16.66
CA SER A 73 1.89 -0.85 17.99
C SER A 73 1.89 -2.38 17.91
N GLY A 74 2.90 -3.00 18.51
CA GLY A 74 3.09 -4.45 18.53
C GLY A 74 3.53 -5.08 17.20
N ARG A 75 3.87 -4.26 16.17
CA ARG A 75 4.19 -4.76 14.82
C ARG A 75 5.53 -4.22 14.30
N LEU A 76 6.09 -4.91 13.32
CA LEU A 76 7.13 -4.38 12.46
C LEU A 76 6.48 -3.86 11.19
N CYS A 77 6.61 -2.56 10.93
CA CYS A 77 6.04 -1.89 9.78
C CYS A 77 7.13 -1.32 8.86
N ALA A 78 6.84 -1.24 7.56
CA ALA A 78 7.68 -0.54 6.59
C ALA A 78 6.83 0.38 5.73
N PHE A 79 7.35 1.55 5.34
CA PHE A 79 6.65 2.48 4.46
C PHE A 79 7.08 2.29 3.00
N CYS A 80 6.15 1.81 2.17
CA CYS A 80 6.33 1.63 0.73
C CYS A 80 5.54 2.68 -0.05
N GLY A 81 5.94 2.95 -1.29
CA GLY A 81 5.26 3.88 -2.19
C GLY A 81 6.25 4.67 -3.05
N ASN A 82 5.74 5.35 -4.08
CA ASN A 82 6.56 6.10 -5.03
C ASN A 82 7.40 7.22 -4.38
N SER A 83 8.40 7.72 -5.11
CA SER A 83 9.15 8.89 -4.66
C SER A 83 8.22 10.12 -4.59
N GLY A 84 8.40 10.96 -3.58
CA GLY A 84 7.62 12.20 -3.41
C GLY A 84 6.21 12.03 -2.80
N VAL A 85 5.74 10.80 -2.52
CA VAL A 85 4.42 10.58 -1.90
C VAL A 85 4.37 10.94 -0.40
N GLY A 86 5.46 11.40 0.19
CA GLY A 86 5.47 11.87 1.59
C GLY A 86 5.88 10.84 2.63
N LYS A 87 6.54 9.73 2.25
CA LYS A 87 7.04 8.73 3.23
C LYS A 87 7.95 9.34 4.31
N SER A 88 8.95 10.10 3.91
CA SER A 88 9.86 10.78 4.84
C SER A 88 9.14 11.84 5.68
N THR A 89 8.18 12.55 5.10
CA THR A 89 7.35 13.51 5.83
C THR A 89 6.51 12.80 6.90
N LEU A 90 5.92 11.64 6.54
CA LEU A 90 5.17 10.83 7.50
C LEU A 90 6.07 10.31 8.61
N LEU A 91 7.25 9.78 8.27
CA LEU A 91 8.22 9.32 9.27
C LEU A 91 8.66 10.45 10.21
N ASN A 92 8.96 11.64 9.67
CA ASN A 92 9.32 12.80 10.47
C ASN A 92 8.17 13.31 11.36
N ALA A 93 6.92 13.22 10.89
CA ALA A 93 5.76 13.59 11.70
C ALA A 93 5.51 12.59 12.84
N LEU A 94 5.81 11.31 12.61
CA LEU A 94 5.70 10.26 13.63
C LEU A 94 6.88 10.29 14.62
N LEU A 95 8.10 10.55 14.16
CA LEU A 95 9.35 10.45 14.91
C LEU A 95 10.19 11.75 14.76
N PRO A 96 9.73 12.88 15.31
CA PRO A 96 10.43 14.17 15.12
C PRO A 96 11.87 14.18 15.68
N ASP A 97 12.16 13.45 16.73
CA ASP A 97 13.49 13.39 17.35
C ASP A 97 14.45 12.47 16.58
N ALA A 98 13.97 11.32 16.08
CA ALA A 98 14.78 10.42 15.26
C ALA A 98 15.21 11.05 13.92
N ALA A 99 14.38 11.90 13.35
CA ALA A 99 14.71 12.67 12.14
C ALA A 99 15.89 13.65 12.37
N ARG A 100 16.04 14.19 13.56
CA ARG A 100 17.18 15.06 13.94
C ARG A 100 18.46 14.24 14.10
N GLU A 101 18.39 13.07 14.71
CA GLU A 101 19.56 12.19 14.90
C GLU A 101 20.09 11.64 13.57
N THR A 102 19.22 11.18 12.68
CA THR A 102 19.62 10.67 11.35
C THR A 102 20.21 11.77 10.47
N SER A 103 19.70 13.00 10.54
CA SER A 103 20.28 14.14 9.82
C SER A 103 21.68 14.51 10.37
N ALA A 104 21.87 14.46 11.68
CA ALA A 104 23.16 14.74 12.32
C ALA A 104 24.22 13.67 12.02
N ILE A 105 23.82 12.38 11.98
CA ILE A 105 24.69 11.26 11.62
C ILE A 105 25.06 11.31 10.13
N SER A 106 24.09 11.62 9.26
CA SER A 106 24.32 11.74 7.82
C SER A 106 25.24 12.91 7.46
N GLN A 107 25.19 14.03 8.19
CA GLN A 107 26.12 15.15 8.05
C GLN A 107 27.54 14.84 8.58
N LYS A 108 27.64 14.08 9.69
CA LYS A 108 28.94 13.69 10.26
C LYS A 108 29.70 12.67 9.41
N LEU A 109 28.99 11.80 8.68
CA LEU A 109 29.58 10.73 7.86
C LEU A 109 29.98 11.16 6.45
N GLY A 110 29.87 12.48 6.09
CA GLY A 110 30.39 13.04 4.84
C GLY A 110 29.99 12.18 3.63
N ARG A 111 28.70 11.89 3.45
CA ARG A 111 28.21 10.96 2.42
C ARG A 111 28.59 11.43 1.01
N GLY A 112 29.73 10.93 0.54
CA GLY A 112 29.98 10.75 -0.87
C GLY A 112 28.91 9.82 -1.46
N ARG A 113 28.57 10.07 -2.68
CA ARG A 113 27.53 9.49 -3.55
C ARG A 113 27.65 7.96 -3.77
N HIS A 114 27.67 7.12 -2.75
CA HIS A 114 27.64 5.65 -2.89
C HIS A 114 26.61 5.04 -1.95
N THR A 115 25.57 4.55 -2.56
CA THR A 115 24.40 3.79 -2.15
C THR A 115 24.70 2.60 -1.24
N THR A 116 24.91 2.82 0.04
CA THR A 116 24.77 1.74 1.00
C THR A 116 23.28 1.68 1.38
N ARG A 117 22.59 0.63 0.97
CA ARG A 117 21.18 0.34 1.31
C ARG A 117 21.15 -0.22 2.72
N GLU A 118 21.38 0.58 3.72
CA GLU A 118 21.19 0.17 5.11
C GLU A 118 19.72 0.36 5.48
N VAL A 119 19.11 -0.70 5.97
CA VAL A 119 17.77 -0.64 6.59
C VAL A 119 17.95 -0.15 8.01
N THR A 120 17.35 0.96 8.35
CA THR A 120 17.32 1.48 9.72
C THR A 120 16.00 1.07 10.37
N ILE A 121 16.07 0.50 11.58
CA ILE A 121 14.90 0.13 12.37
C ILE A 121 14.78 1.10 13.54
N PHE A 122 13.62 1.76 13.65
CA PHE A 122 13.26 2.63 14.77
C PHE A 122 12.28 1.91 15.68
N GLU A 123 12.53 1.89 16.97
CA GLU A 123 11.55 1.47 17.99
C GLU A 123 10.65 2.65 18.33
N ALA A 124 9.35 2.49 18.13
CA ALA A 124 8.36 3.54 18.38
C ALA A 124 6.96 2.98 18.64
N PHE A 125 6.20 3.64 19.47
CA PHE A 125 4.78 3.33 19.74
C PHE A 125 4.53 1.88 20.17
N GLY A 126 5.50 1.24 20.84
CA GLY A 126 5.43 -0.17 21.23
C GLY A 126 5.61 -1.15 20.06
N GLY A 127 6.08 -0.69 18.91
CA GLY A 127 6.40 -1.50 17.73
C GLY A 127 7.69 -1.04 17.08
N ARG A 128 7.91 -1.38 15.79
CA ARG A 128 9.12 -1.06 15.04
C ARG A 128 8.78 -0.55 13.65
N ILE A 129 9.54 0.44 13.19
CA ILE A 129 9.44 0.99 11.83
C ILE A 129 10.75 0.73 11.12
N ALA A 130 10.72 0.02 10.00
CA ALA A 130 11.86 -0.15 9.10
C ALA A 130 11.84 0.98 8.07
N ASP A 131 12.86 1.88 8.12
CA ASP A 131 13.15 2.79 7.02
C ASP A 131 14.06 2.09 6.03
N THR A 132 13.53 1.85 4.84
CA THR A 132 14.20 1.13 3.78
C THR A 132 14.51 2.10 2.63
N PRO A 133 15.70 2.73 2.60
CA PRO A 133 16.11 3.59 1.50
C PRO A 133 16.07 2.82 0.18
N GLY A 134 15.27 3.29 -0.79
CA GLY A 134 15.13 2.64 -2.09
C GLY A 134 13.96 1.67 -2.26
N PHE A 135 13.20 1.37 -1.21
CA PHE A 135 11.86 0.76 -1.35
C PHE A 135 10.83 1.76 -1.92
N ALA A 136 11.28 2.95 -2.25
CA ALA A 136 10.49 3.97 -2.93
C ALA A 136 10.07 3.54 -4.34
N SER A 137 10.86 2.72 -4.99
CA SER A 137 10.55 2.00 -6.21
C SER A 137 10.77 0.52 -5.93
N LEU A 138 9.87 -0.14 -5.21
CA LEU A 138 9.59 -1.50 -5.58
C LEU A 138 9.16 -1.36 -7.03
N GLU A 139 10.13 -1.53 -7.93
CA GLU A 139 9.79 -1.97 -9.26
C GLU A 139 8.91 -3.19 -8.98
N ALA A 140 7.61 -3.02 -9.16
CA ALA A 140 6.65 -4.12 -8.98
C ALA A 140 7.08 -5.34 -9.81
N ASN A 141 7.91 -5.11 -10.82
CA ASN A 141 8.61 -6.08 -11.64
C ASN A 141 9.73 -6.85 -10.92
N ARG A 142 10.24 -6.38 -9.76
CA ARG A 142 11.29 -7.05 -8.97
C ARG A 142 10.79 -7.68 -7.66
N ALA A 143 9.59 -7.32 -7.23
CA ALA A 143 9.06 -7.80 -5.95
C ALA A 143 8.53 -9.25 -5.96
N GLY A 144 8.63 -9.94 -7.10
CA GLY A 144 8.17 -11.30 -7.30
C GLY A 144 6.80 -11.35 -7.99
N PHE A 145 6.63 -12.27 -8.91
CA PHE A 145 5.34 -12.57 -9.51
C PHE A 145 4.47 -13.29 -8.48
N ILE A 146 3.22 -12.87 -8.35
CA ILE A 146 2.20 -13.68 -7.70
C ILE A 146 1.79 -14.74 -8.73
N PRO A 147 1.89 -16.04 -8.43
CA PRO A 147 1.39 -17.06 -9.33
C PRO A 147 -0.06 -16.79 -9.70
N LYS A 148 -0.41 -17.04 -10.97
CA LYS A 148 -1.76 -16.78 -11.50
C LYS A 148 -2.87 -17.39 -10.65
N GLU A 149 -2.62 -18.60 -10.18
CA GLU A 149 -3.52 -19.34 -9.29
C GLU A 149 -3.71 -18.72 -7.90
N ASN A 150 -2.76 -17.88 -7.46
CA ASN A 150 -2.81 -17.21 -6.16
C ASN A 150 -3.36 -15.78 -6.26
N LEU A 151 -3.46 -15.24 -7.48
CA LEU A 151 -3.78 -13.82 -7.67
C LEU A 151 -5.17 -13.45 -7.12
N GLU A 152 -6.16 -14.33 -7.27
CA GLU A 152 -7.51 -14.11 -6.72
C GLU A 152 -7.51 -13.98 -5.18
N HIS A 153 -6.61 -14.68 -4.49
CA HIS A 153 -6.44 -14.63 -3.04
C HIS A 153 -5.67 -13.38 -2.57
N ALA A 154 -4.94 -12.74 -3.47
CA ALA A 154 -4.23 -11.49 -3.20
C ALA A 154 -5.15 -10.25 -3.20
N PHE A 155 -6.43 -10.44 -3.56
CA PHE A 155 -7.51 -9.46 -3.45
C PHE A 155 -8.52 -9.93 -2.40
N PRO A 156 -8.32 -9.62 -1.09
CA PRO A 156 -9.08 -10.21 0.00
C PRO A 156 -10.60 -9.98 -0.10
N GLU A 157 -11.02 -8.88 -0.75
CA GLU A 157 -12.42 -8.57 -1.01
C GLU A 157 -13.11 -9.56 -1.97
N PHE A 158 -12.35 -10.37 -2.71
CA PHE A 158 -12.90 -11.45 -3.53
C PHE A 158 -13.25 -12.68 -2.70
N GLY A 159 -12.64 -12.84 -1.51
CA GLY A 159 -12.79 -14.01 -0.65
C GLY A 159 -14.23 -14.52 -0.48
N PRO A 160 -15.24 -13.64 -0.19
CA PRO A 160 -16.62 -14.07 -0.05
C PRO A 160 -17.24 -14.71 -1.30
N TYR A 161 -16.64 -14.51 -2.47
CA TYR A 161 -17.18 -14.96 -3.77
C TYR A 161 -16.38 -16.10 -4.39
N LEU A 162 -15.18 -16.39 -3.87
CA LEU A 162 -14.34 -17.48 -4.37
C LEU A 162 -15.03 -18.82 -4.13
N GLY A 163 -14.91 -19.73 -5.10
CA GLY A 163 -15.59 -21.03 -5.06
C GLY A 163 -17.08 -21.00 -5.38
N GLN A 164 -17.69 -19.83 -5.60
CA GLN A 164 -19.12 -19.69 -5.94
C GLN A 164 -19.38 -19.52 -7.44
N CYS A 165 -18.33 -19.52 -8.26
CA CYS A 165 -18.45 -19.43 -9.71
C CYS A 165 -19.02 -20.72 -10.31
N GLN A 166 -19.70 -20.60 -11.46
CA GLN A 166 -20.25 -21.75 -12.19
C GLN A 166 -19.17 -22.74 -12.62
N PHE A 167 -17.96 -22.26 -12.89
CA PHE A 167 -16.84 -23.07 -13.38
C PHE A 167 -15.70 -23.12 -12.37
N THR A 168 -15.12 -24.30 -12.17
CA THR A 168 -13.87 -24.46 -11.43
C THR A 168 -12.72 -23.82 -12.19
N GLY A 169 -11.82 -23.13 -11.49
CA GLY A 169 -10.68 -22.42 -12.13
C GLY A 169 -11.10 -21.18 -12.92
N CYS A 170 -12.22 -20.54 -12.50
CA CYS A 170 -12.69 -19.29 -13.07
C CYS A 170 -11.60 -18.20 -12.93
N SER A 171 -11.26 -17.52 -14.03
CA SER A 171 -10.30 -16.41 -13.99
C SER A 171 -10.93 -15.09 -13.53
N HIS A 172 -12.23 -15.08 -13.25
CA HIS A 172 -13.04 -13.93 -12.86
C HIS A 172 -13.04 -12.77 -13.87
N ARG A 173 -12.74 -13.02 -15.14
CA ARG A 173 -12.57 -11.99 -16.20
C ARG A 173 -13.71 -12.00 -17.21
N THR A 174 -13.98 -13.13 -17.86
CA THR A 174 -14.92 -13.22 -18.98
C THR A 174 -15.99 -14.30 -18.79
N GLU A 175 -15.80 -15.18 -17.83
CA GLU A 175 -16.64 -16.38 -17.64
C GLU A 175 -18.07 -16.01 -17.28
N LYS A 176 -19.01 -16.73 -17.88
CA LYS A 176 -20.44 -16.66 -17.47
C LYS A 176 -20.62 -17.28 -16.11
N GLY A 177 -21.53 -16.71 -15.30
CA GLY A 177 -21.81 -17.23 -13.95
C GLY A 177 -20.62 -17.03 -12.98
N CYS A 178 -19.77 -16.03 -13.21
CA CYS A 178 -18.72 -15.66 -12.29
C CYS A 178 -19.27 -14.85 -11.11
N ALA A 179 -19.10 -15.34 -9.88
CA ALA A 179 -19.61 -14.69 -8.68
C ALA A 179 -18.91 -13.36 -8.37
N VAL A 180 -17.59 -13.25 -8.65
CA VAL A 180 -16.84 -11.99 -8.49
C VAL A 180 -17.36 -10.91 -9.44
N ARG A 181 -17.59 -11.25 -10.72
CA ARG A 181 -18.15 -10.30 -11.69
C ARG A 181 -19.61 -9.93 -11.38
N GLN A 182 -20.37 -10.83 -10.83
CA GLN A 182 -21.71 -10.53 -10.35
C GLN A 182 -21.65 -9.53 -9.18
N ALA A 183 -20.79 -9.77 -8.20
CA ALA A 183 -20.58 -8.86 -7.07
C ALA A 183 -20.12 -7.47 -7.54
N LEU A 184 -19.26 -7.41 -8.56
CA LEU A 184 -18.86 -6.16 -9.18
C LEU A 184 -20.05 -5.42 -9.81
N ALA A 185 -20.86 -6.13 -10.60
CA ALA A 185 -22.07 -5.56 -11.23
C ALA A 185 -23.11 -5.07 -10.22
N GLU A 186 -23.19 -5.71 -9.05
CA GLU A 186 -24.02 -5.32 -7.92
C GLU A 186 -23.40 -4.15 -7.10
N GLY A 187 -22.24 -3.66 -7.49
CA GLY A 187 -21.55 -2.57 -6.80
C GLY A 187 -20.96 -2.96 -5.43
N LYS A 188 -20.76 -4.24 -5.15
CA LYS A 188 -20.16 -4.74 -3.90
C LYS A 188 -18.64 -4.71 -3.91
N LEU A 189 -18.04 -4.66 -5.09
CA LEU A 189 -16.61 -4.54 -5.31
C LEU A 189 -16.28 -3.21 -6.00
N SER A 190 -15.06 -2.73 -5.81
CA SER A 190 -14.55 -1.54 -6.50
C SER A 190 -14.15 -1.88 -7.92
N GLN A 191 -14.66 -1.11 -8.92
CA GLN A 191 -14.26 -1.23 -10.32
C GLN A 191 -12.75 -1.05 -10.48
N THR A 192 -12.19 -0.03 -9.82
CA THR A 192 -10.75 0.28 -9.88
C THR A 192 -9.88 -0.89 -9.42
N ARG A 193 -10.26 -1.54 -8.30
CA ARG A 193 -9.57 -2.72 -7.77
C ARG A 193 -9.69 -3.91 -8.70
N TYR A 194 -10.89 -4.12 -9.25
CA TYR A 194 -11.10 -5.20 -10.22
C TYR A 194 -10.29 -4.96 -11.51
N ASP A 195 -10.20 -3.72 -11.99
CA ASP A 195 -9.38 -3.39 -13.18
C ASP A 195 -7.89 -3.66 -12.90
N SER A 196 -7.41 -3.34 -11.71
CA SER A 196 -6.04 -3.68 -11.27
C SER A 196 -5.81 -5.20 -11.24
N TYR A 197 -6.77 -5.98 -10.74
CA TYR A 197 -6.72 -7.44 -10.78
C TYR A 197 -6.59 -7.96 -12.23
N CYS A 198 -7.44 -7.49 -13.14
CA CYS A 198 -7.40 -7.87 -14.55
C CYS A 198 -6.05 -7.52 -15.19
N ALA A 199 -5.53 -6.31 -14.94
CA ALA A 199 -4.23 -5.89 -15.46
C ALA A 199 -3.08 -6.78 -14.94
N MET A 200 -3.10 -7.11 -13.65
CA MET A 200 -2.10 -8.02 -13.06
C MET A 200 -2.23 -9.44 -13.61
N TYR A 201 -3.45 -9.93 -13.86
CA TYR A 201 -3.68 -11.25 -14.43
C TYR A 201 -3.15 -11.37 -15.87
N ASP A 202 -3.13 -10.27 -16.62
CA ASP A 202 -2.58 -10.23 -17.99
C ASP A 202 -1.04 -10.18 -18.03
N GLU A 203 -0.41 -9.76 -16.92
CA GLU A 203 1.05 -9.68 -16.81
C GLU A 203 1.72 -11.01 -16.41
N VAL A 204 0.94 -11.97 -15.87
CA VAL A 204 1.38 -13.29 -15.41
C VAL A 204 0.69 -14.42 -16.21
#